data_ec077fec779e2d956b41950ad9d43b62
#
_entry.id   ec077fec779e2d956b41950ad9d43b62
#
_cell.length_a   1.000
_cell.length_b   1.000
_cell.length_c   1.000
_cell.angle_alpha   90.00
_cell.angle_beta   90.00
_cell.angle_gamma   90.00
#
_symmetry.space_group_name_H-M   'P 1'
#
loop_
_entity.id
_entity.type
_entity.pdbx_description
1 polymer ?
#
loop_
_entity_poly.entity_id
_entity_poly.type
_entity_poly.pdbx_seq_one_letter_code
_entity_poly.pdbx_strand_id
1 'polypeptide(L)'
;MNKSLPNRKSVRLKGYDYSTPGYYFVTVCTHDRGHLFGKIDNGQMVLNEYRKILWEEWDKSFELRRELVRDEFVAMPNHFHGIVQIVVTHGRASLLQQRNNVTPKRNGIAYRTPKSLSSFMAGVKSAITKRINQHRNTPGLRVLQYRFHDHIIRNENELFRIRQYIINNPVNWQTDKMNRQDKNKIREISADYGEEPWMI
;
A
#
# COMPACT_ATOMS: atom_id res chain seq x y z
N MET A 1 36.50 -1.51 4.75
CA MET A 1 35.80 -2.23 3.69
C MET A 1 34.38 -1.70 3.58
N ASN A 2 34.09 -0.87 2.56
CA ASN A 2 32.76 -0.35 2.30
C ASN A 2 31.89 -1.48 1.73
N LYS A 3 30.98 -2.05 2.52
CA LYS A 3 29.93 -2.92 2.01
C LYS A 3 28.95 -2.05 1.21
N SER A 4 29.04 -2.10 -0.12
CA SER A 4 28.02 -1.51 -0.98
C SER A 4 26.66 -2.10 -0.60
N LEU A 5 25.72 -1.26 -0.20
CA LEU A 5 24.34 -1.68 0.05
C LEU A 5 23.76 -2.31 -1.24
N PRO A 6 23.09 -3.45 -1.15
CA PRO A 6 22.53 -4.09 -2.32
C PRO A 6 21.59 -3.13 -3.04
N ASN A 7 21.85 -2.92 -4.34
CA ASN A 7 21.05 -2.05 -5.22
C ASN A 7 19.67 -2.70 -5.44
N ARG A 8 18.73 -2.41 -4.55
CA ARG A 8 17.36 -2.94 -4.63
C ARG A 8 16.64 -2.25 -5.80
N LYS A 9 16.40 -2.99 -6.87
CA LYS A 9 15.57 -2.54 -7.99
C LYS A 9 14.20 -2.07 -7.46
N SER A 10 13.75 -0.92 -7.92
CA SER A 10 12.39 -0.44 -7.64
C SER A 10 11.41 -1.40 -8.34
N VAL A 11 10.40 -1.87 -7.61
CA VAL A 11 9.31 -2.69 -8.16
C VAL A 11 8.40 -1.86 -9.07
N ARG A 12 8.47 -0.53 -8.97
CA ARG A 12 7.66 0.41 -9.75
C ARG A 12 8.06 0.45 -11.21
N LEU A 13 7.05 0.53 -12.08
CA LEU A 13 7.26 0.70 -13.51
C LEU A 13 8.00 2.03 -13.77
N LYS A 14 9.20 1.92 -14.34
CA LYS A 14 10.05 3.07 -14.62
C LYS A 14 9.41 3.96 -15.69
N GLY A 15 9.31 5.26 -15.42
CA GLY A 15 8.75 6.23 -16.36
C GLY A 15 7.22 6.31 -16.36
N TYR A 16 6.51 5.48 -15.57
CA TYR A 16 5.06 5.58 -15.45
C TYR A 16 4.63 6.69 -14.49
N ASP A 17 3.64 7.48 -14.90
CA ASP A 17 3.06 8.53 -14.06
C ASP A 17 1.92 7.96 -13.20
N TYR A 18 2.19 7.72 -11.93
CA TYR A 18 1.24 7.21 -10.93
C TYR A 18 0.19 8.25 -10.47
N SER A 19 0.05 9.37 -11.17
CA SER A 19 -1.11 10.26 -11.07
C SER A 19 -2.13 10.04 -12.19
N THR A 20 -1.83 9.16 -13.14
CA THR A 20 -2.73 8.78 -14.25
C THR A 20 -3.99 8.12 -13.71
N PRO A 21 -5.18 8.48 -14.24
CA PRO A 21 -6.43 7.79 -13.92
C PRO A 21 -6.36 6.29 -14.23
N GLY A 22 -6.91 5.47 -13.34
CA GLY A 22 -6.87 4.01 -13.46
C GLY A 22 -6.98 3.31 -12.12
N TYR A 23 -6.91 1.98 -12.13
CA TYR A 23 -6.97 1.13 -10.95
C TYR A 23 -5.56 0.69 -10.55
N TYR A 24 -5.29 0.75 -9.27
CA TYR A 24 -4.00 0.38 -8.67
C TYR A 24 -4.23 -0.57 -7.51
N PHE A 25 -3.71 -1.77 -7.61
CA PHE A 25 -3.63 -2.67 -6.48
C PHE A 25 -2.41 -2.32 -5.63
N VAL A 26 -2.58 -2.31 -4.30
CA VAL A 26 -1.51 -2.01 -3.36
C VAL A 26 -1.42 -3.05 -2.26
N THR A 27 -0.20 -3.36 -1.83
CA THR A 27 0.10 -4.20 -0.68
C THR A 27 1.04 -3.47 0.27
N VAL A 28 0.68 -3.41 1.54
CA VAL A 28 1.50 -2.79 2.60
C VAL A 28 1.68 -3.75 3.75
N CYS A 29 2.93 -4.06 4.08
CA CYS A 29 3.26 -4.95 5.19
C CYS A 29 3.53 -4.17 6.48
N THR A 30 3.30 -4.80 7.61
CA THR A 30 3.83 -4.37 8.90
C THR A 30 5.36 -4.33 8.86
N HIS A 31 5.97 -3.51 9.72
CA HIS A 31 7.41 -3.25 9.68
C HIS A 31 8.27 -4.52 9.72
N ASP A 32 7.96 -5.43 10.62
CA ASP A 32 8.66 -6.68 10.90
C ASP A 32 7.92 -7.91 10.39
N ARG A 33 6.82 -7.73 9.64
CA ARG A 33 5.86 -8.78 9.26
C ARG A 33 5.19 -9.48 10.45
N GLY A 34 5.25 -8.89 11.64
CA GLY A 34 4.50 -9.35 12.81
C GLY A 34 2.99 -9.19 12.63
N HIS A 35 2.23 -10.05 13.26
CA HIS A 35 0.76 -10.08 13.21
C HIS A 35 0.14 -8.93 14.02
N LEU A 36 0.36 -7.69 13.57
CA LEU A 36 -0.06 -6.47 14.26
C LEU A 36 -1.59 -6.27 14.20
N PHE A 37 -2.22 -6.62 13.09
CA PHE A 37 -3.63 -6.33 12.83
C PHE A 37 -4.59 -7.41 13.33
N GLY A 38 -4.09 -8.42 14.06
CA GLY A 38 -4.90 -9.49 14.63
C GLY A 38 -4.50 -10.88 14.15
N LYS A 39 -5.43 -11.80 14.16
CA LYS A 39 -5.25 -13.19 13.73
C LYS A 39 -6.41 -13.63 12.83
N ILE A 40 -6.20 -14.68 12.08
CA ILE A 40 -7.28 -15.37 11.38
C ILE A 40 -7.66 -16.61 12.15
N ASP A 41 -8.96 -16.77 12.38
CA ASP A 41 -9.56 -17.93 13.02
C ASP A 41 -10.70 -18.43 12.12
N ASN A 42 -10.69 -19.73 11.78
CA ASN A 42 -11.67 -20.35 10.87
C ASN A 42 -11.89 -19.58 9.56
N GLY A 43 -10.82 -19.08 8.94
CA GLY A 43 -10.87 -18.32 7.69
C GLY A 43 -11.42 -16.90 7.85
N GLN A 44 -11.68 -16.44 9.06
CA GLN A 44 -12.17 -15.10 9.34
C GLN A 44 -11.16 -14.28 10.14
N MET A 45 -11.06 -13.01 9.79
CA MET A 45 -10.17 -12.09 10.49
C MET A 45 -10.77 -11.65 11.83
N VAL A 46 -10.12 -12.02 12.95
CA VAL A 46 -10.49 -11.55 14.28
C VAL A 46 -10.00 -10.12 14.47
N LEU A 47 -10.94 -9.22 14.81
CA LEU A 47 -10.69 -7.78 14.97
C LEU A 47 -9.81 -7.47 16.17
N ASN A 48 -8.90 -6.50 16.00
CA ASN A 48 -8.25 -5.82 17.12
C ASN A 48 -8.26 -4.29 16.86
N GLU A 49 -7.87 -3.51 17.88
CA GLU A 49 -7.90 -2.04 17.80
C GLU A 49 -7.00 -1.48 16.69
N TYR A 50 -5.86 -2.11 16.38
CA TYR A 50 -4.97 -1.64 15.30
C TYR A 50 -5.57 -1.86 13.91
N ARG A 51 -6.33 -2.94 13.73
CA ARG A 51 -7.08 -3.16 12.48
C ARG A 51 -8.20 -2.13 12.33
N LYS A 52 -8.90 -1.79 13.43
CA LYS A 52 -9.91 -0.72 13.42
C LYS A 52 -9.30 0.62 13.00
N ILE A 53 -8.15 0.99 13.60
CA ILE A 53 -7.41 2.20 13.21
C ILE A 53 -7.02 2.15 11.73
N LEU A 54 -6.51 1.01 11.24
CA LEU A 54 -6.16 0.83 9.84
C LEU A 54 -7.35 1.09 8.92
N TRP A 55 -8.51 0.49 9.24
CA TRP A 55 -9.74 0.65 8.46
C TRP A 55 -10.22 2.10 8.42
N GLU A 56 -10.33 2.74 9.59
CA GLU A 56 -10.77 4.13 9.70
C GLU A 56 -9.86 5.10 8.93
N GLU A 57 -8.54 4.94 9.02
CA GLU A 57 -7.61 5.81 8.28
C GLU A 57 -7.61 5.54 6.78
N TRP A 58 -7.84 4.27 6.37
CA TRP A 58 -8.03 3.92 4.97
C TRP A 58 -9.26 4.64 4.41
N ASP A 59 -10.43 4.47 5.03
CA ASP A 59 -11.69 5.09 4.59
C ASP A 59 -11.61 6.62 4.60
N LYS A 60 -11.18 7.21 5.69
CA LYS A 60 -11.02 8.66 5.82
C LYS A 60 -10.11 9.26 4.74
N SER A 61 -9.14 8.50 4.27
CA SER A 61 -8.23 8.97 3.23
C SER A 61 -8.93 9.18 1.88
N PHE A 62 -10.01 8.45 1.59
CA PHE A 62 -10.84 8.67 0.40
C PHE A 62 -11.81 9.83 0.57
N GLU A 63 -12.36 10.03 1.75
CA GLU A 63 -13.21 11.20 2.04
C GLU A 63 -12.47 12.52 1.82
N LEU A 64 -11.16 12.55 2.13
CA LEU A 64 -10.32 13.74 1.98
C LEU A 64 -9.88 14.02 0.54
N ARG A 65 -10.10 13.11 -0.40
CA ARG A 65 -9.55 13.19 -1.76
C ARG A 65 -10.58 12.86 -2.82
N ARG A 66 -11.07 13.90 -3.49
CA ARG A 66 -12.11 13.77 -4.54
C ARG A 66 -11.64 13.02 -5.79
N GLU A 67 -10.33 12.95 -6.01
CA GLU A 67 -9.75 12.23 -7.14
C GLU A 67 -9.62 10.72 -6.91
N LEU A 68 -9.99 10.23 -5.73
CA LEU A 68 -9.86 8.82 -5.39
C LEU A 68 -11.22 8.19 -5.14
N VAL A 69 -11.37 6.97 -5.63
CA VAL A 69 -12.51 6.09 -5.34
C VAL A 69 -11.98 4.82 -4.69
N ARG A 70 -12.64 4.42 -3.60
CA ARG A 70 -12.34 3.18 -2.90
C ARG A 70 -12.95 2.00 -3.65
N ASP A 71 -12.19 0.93 -3.72
CA ASP A 71 -12.62 -0.38 -4.20
C ASP A 71 -12.35 -1.43 -3.11
N GLU A 72 -12.11 -2.68 -3.45
CA GLU A 72 -11.89 -3.77 -2.50
C GLU A 72 -10.69 -3.52 -1.57
N PHE A 73 -10.86 -3.95 -0.32
CA PHE A 73 -9.84 -3.82 0.72
C PHE A 73 -9.91 -4.98 1.71
N VAL A 74 -8.77 -5.49 2.11
CA VAL A 74 -8.65 -6.49 3.19
C VAL A 74 -7.48 -6.20 4.09
N ALA A 75 -7.70 -6.26 5.41
CA ALA A 75 -6.64 -6.24 6.41
C ALA A 75 -6.35 -7.68 6.85
N MET A 76 -5.11 -8.10 6.63
CA MET A 76 -4.56 -9.40 7.03
C MET A 76 -3.71 -9.24 8.31
N PRO A 77 -3.32 -10.29 9.03
CA PRO A 77 -2.60 -10.16 10.29
C PRO A 77 -1.34 -9.30 10.21
N ASN A 78 -0.55 -9.39 9.14
CA ASN A 78 0.74 -8.71 8.98
C ASN A 78 0.86 -7.80 7.75
N HIS A 79 -0.24 -7.59 7.02
CA HIS A 79 -0.29 -6.71 5.86
C HIS A 79 -1.73 -6.29 5.55
N PHE A 80 -1.89 -5.44 4.57
CA PHE A 80 -3.20 -5.18 3.95
C PHE A 80 -3.07 -5.05 2.44
N HIS A 81 -4.14 -5.42 1.76
CA HIS A 81 -4.34 -5.20 0.33
C HIS A 81 -5.47 -4.22 0.10
N GLY A 82 -5.37 -3.46 -0.96
CA GLY A 82 -6.48 -2.60 -1.40
C GLY A 82 -6.35 -2.22 -2.86
N ILE A 83 -7.49 -1.91 -3.47
CA ILE A 83 -7.56 -1.31 -4.80
C ILE A 83 -7.92 0.16 -4.63
N VAL A 84 -7.15 1.02 -5.28
CA VAL A 84 -7.35 2.47 -5.34
C VAL A 84 -7.63 2.85 -6.79
N GLN A 85 -8.77 3.46 -7.05
CA GLN A 85 -9.06 4.05 -8.35
C GLN A 85 -8.73 5.55 -8.31
N ILE A 86 -7.88 6.01 -9.21
CA ILE A 86 -7.68 7.43 -9.48
C ILE A 86 -8.62 7.83 -10.61
N VAL A 87 -9.46 8.84 -10.37
CA VAL A 87 -10.41 9.37 -11.36
C VAL A 87 -10.03 10.77 -11.82
N VAL A 88 -10.46 11.12 -13.02
CA VAL A 88 -10.31 12.49 -13.54
C VAL A 88 -11.23 13.42 -12.76
N THR A 89 -10.66 14.40 -12.07
CA THR A 89 -11.46 15.47 -11.47
C THR A 89 -11.45 16.70 -12.37
N HIS A 90 -12.60 17.06 -12.92
CA HIS A 90 -12.78 18.29 -13.68
C HIS A 90 -12.81 19.48 -12.71
N GLY A 91 -11.63 20.03 -12.39
CA GLY A 91 -11.51 21.20 -11.54
C GLY A 91 -10.43 22.16 -12.05
N ARG A 92 -10.56 23.45 -11.74
CA ARG A 92 -9.62 24.54 -12.15
C ARG A 92 -8.13 24.23 -11.86
N ALA A 93 -7.83 23.32 -10.96
CA ALA A 93 -6.46 22.89 -10.65
C ALA A 93 -5.76 22.12 -11.79
N SER A 94 -6.51 21.50 -12.70
CA SER A 94 -5.94 20.78 -13.86
C SER A 94 -5.23 21.71 -14.85
N LEU A 95 -5.68 22.98 -14.96
CA LEU A 95 -5.10 23.97 -15.88
C LEU A 95 -3.79 24.58 -15.37
N LEU A 96 -3.52 24.51 -14.08
CA LEU A 96 -2.30 25.05 -13.47
C LEU A 96 -1.12 24.05 -13.50
N GLN A 97 -1.39 22.75 -13.66
CA GLN A 97 -0.33 21.72 -13.71
C GLN A 97 0.47 21.70 -15.00
N GLN A 98 -0.03 22.30 -16.10
CA GLN A 98 0.72 22.40 -17.37
C GLN A 98 1.82 23.46 -17.37
N ARG A 99 1.92 24.31 -16.34
CA ARG A 99 2.79 25.49 -16.40
C ARG A 99 4.14 25.41 -15.70
N ASN A 100 4.43 24.43 -14.87
CA ASN A 100 5.72 24.41 -14.15
C ASN A 100 6.30 23.00 -13.99
N ASN A 101 7.11 22.58 -14.95
CA ASN A 101 8.08 21.48 -14.79
C ASN A 101 9.29 21.88 -13.90
N VAL A 102 9.11 22.80 -12.98
CA VAL A 102 10.13 23.12 -11.98
C VAL A 102 9.86 22.28 -10.75
N THR A 103 10.59 21.19 -10.61
CA THR A 103 10.64 20.42 -9.37
C THR A 103 11.29 21.27 -8.28
N PRO A 104 10.58 21.76 -7.27
CA PRO A 104 11.24 22.47 -6.17
C PRO A 104 12.07 21.45 -5.38
N LYS A 105 13.39 21.58 -5.44
CA LYS A 105 14.29 20.89 -4.52
C LYS A 105 14.05 21.43 -3.11
N ARG A 106 13.19 20.78 -2.35
CA ARG A 106 13.10 20.98 -0.90
C ARG A 106 14.15 20.09 -0.24
N ASN A 107 15.10 20.68 0.44
CA ASN A 107 16.16 19.99 1.17
C ASN A 107 15.58 18.91 2.09
N GLY A 108 15.91 17.65 1.83
CA GLY A 108 15.65 16.50 2.73
C GLY A 108 14.28 15.86 2.67
N ILE A 109 13.26 16.43 1.99
CA ILE A 109 11.94 15.83 1.87
C ILE A 109 11.76 15.31 0.44
N ALA A 110 11.51 14.00 0.30
CA ALA A 110 11.22 13.41 -1.00
C ALA A 110 9.98 14.06 -1.62
N TYR A 111 10.17 14.71 -2.78
CA TYR A 111 9.06 15.26 -3.56
C TYR A 111 8.15 14.13 -4.04
N ARG A 112 6.85 14.30 -3.85
CA ARG A 112 5.82 13.40 -4.40
C ARG A 112 4.88 14.20 -5.25
N THR A 113 4.59 13.72 -6.46
CA THR A 113 3.59 14.32 -7.34
C THR A 113 2.25 14.39 -6.59
N PRO A 114 1.63 15.58 -6.46
CA PRO A 114 0.31 15.70 -5.87
C PRO A 114 -0.71 14.82 -6.61
N LYS A 115 -1.75 14.36 -5.90
CA LYS A 115 -2.82 13.49 -6.45
C LYS A 115 -2.32 12.16 -7.04
N SER A 116 -1.09 11.75 -6.76
CA SER A 116 -0.55 10.46 -7.18
C SER A 116 -0.81 9.37 -6.15
N LEU A 117 -0.76 8.10 -6.58
CA LEU A 117 -0.77 6.94 -5.69
C LEU A 117 0.30 7.06 -4.59
N SER A 118 1.49 7.58 -4.92
CA SER A 118 2.57 7.80 -3.95
C SER A 118 2.21 8.77 -2.85
N SER A 119 1.55 9.87 -3.21
CA SER A 119 1.08 10.90 -2.29
C SER A 119 -0.01 10.36 -1.36
N PHE A 120 -0.96 9.61 -1.94
CA PHE A 120 -2.01 8.94 -1.18
C PHE A 120 -1.43 7.97 -0.16
N MET A 121 -0.61 7.01 -0.61
CA MET A 121 -0.04 5.98 0.26
C MET A 121 0.87 6.55 1.36
N ALA A 122 1.58 7.64 1.09
CA ALA A 122 2.36 8.32 2.12
C ALA A 122 1.46 8.92 3.23
N GLY A 123 0.34 9.54 2.85
CA GLY A 123 -0.64 10.09 3.79
C GLY A 123 -1.28 8.99 4.66
N VAL A 124 -1.83 7.96 4.04
CA VAL A 124 -2.47 6.82 4.72
C VAL A 124 -1.50 6.16 5.69
N LYS A 125 -0.30 5.80 5.23
CA LYS A 125 0.70 5.14 6.09
C LYS A 125 1.15 6.00 7.26
N SER A 126 1.26 7.31 7.04
CA SER A 126 1.60 8.27 8.11
C SER A 126 0.50 8.36 9.16
N ALA A 127 -0.77 8.45 8.73
CA ALA A 127 -1.92 8.53 9.62
C ALA A 127 -2.07 7.25 10.47
N ILE A 128 -2.02 6.08 9.83
CA ILE A 128 -2.04 4.77 10.52
C ILE A 128 -0.91 4.68 11.55
N THR A 129 0.32 4.99 11.14
CA THR A 129 1.49 4.91 12.04
C THR A 129 1.35 5.85 13.23
N LYS A 130 0.90 7.08 13.01
CA LYS A 130 0.68 8.07 14.06
C LYS A 130 -0.34 7.57 15.08
N ARG A 131 -1.53 7.13 14.62
CA ARG A 131 -2.61 6.69 15.51
C ARG A 131 -2.26 5.41 16.28
N ILE A 132 -1.66 4.43 15.63
CA ILE A 132 -1.20 3.20 16.30
C ILE A 132 -0.16 3.55 17.37
N ASN A 133 0.82 4.42 17.07
CA ASN A 133 1.83 4.83 18.03
C ASN A 133 1.25 5.65 19.19
N GLN A 134 0.24 6.47 18.95
CA GLN A 134 -0.51 7.15 20.00
C GLN A 134 -1.23 6.14 20.92
N HIS A 135 -1.92 5.16 20.32
CA HIS A 135 -2.66 4.14 21.07
C HIS A 135 -1.74 3.29 21.97
N ARG A 136 -0.54 2.93 21.52
CA ARG A 136 0.41 2.09 22.26
C ARG A 136 1.49 2.86 23.02
N ASN A 137 1.41 4.22 23.07
CA ASN A 137 2.42 5.09 23.69
C ASN A 137 3.85 4.85 23.21
N THR A 138 4.06 4.67 21.91
CA THR A 138 5.38 4.42 21.31
C THR A 138 5.68 5.40 20.19
N PRO A 139 5.86 6.70 20.51
CA PRO A 139 6.10 7.72 19.48
C PRO A 139 7.36 7.39 18.66
N GLY A 140 7.27 7.55 17.34
CA GLY A 140 8.40 7.36 16.44
C GLY A 140 8.70 5.92 16.04
N LEU A 141 8.09 4.91 16.66
CA LEU A 141 8.30 3.51 16.25
C LEU A 141 7.69 3.23 14.88
N ARG A 142 8.40 2.41 14.11
CA ARG A 142 7.90 1.95 12.82
C ARG A 142 6.76 0.98 13.00
N VAL A 143 5.67 1.21 12.27
CA VAL A 143 4.47 0.36 12.24
C VAL A 143 4.41 -0.41 10.91
N LEU A 144 4.65 0.29 9.81
CA LEU A 144 4.58 -0.23 8.46
C LEU A 144 5.95 -0.18 7.78
N GLN A 145 6.18 -1.06 6.83
CA GLN A 145 7.37 -1.02 5.98
C GLN A 145 7.45 0.29 5.23
N TYR A 146 8.66 0.78 4.97
CA TYR A 146 8.88 2.05 4.25
C TYR A 146 8.29 2.00 2.84
N ARG A 147 8.53 0.92 2.11
CA ARG A 147 7.99 0.69 0.76
C ARG A 147 6.64 0.01 0.83
N PHE A 148 5.92 0.00 -0.27
CA PHE A 148 4.74 -0.80 -0.54
C PHE A 148 4.87 -1.38 -1.95
N HIS A 149 4.18 -2.47 -2.22
CA HIS A 149 4.03 -3.03 -3.55
C HIS A 149 2.84 -2.36 -4.22
N ASP A 150 2.95 -2.07 -5.50
CA ASP A 150 1.88 -1.58 -6.33
C ASP A 150 1.86 -2.30 -7.68
N HIS A 151 0.66 -2.49 -8.22
CA HIS A 151 0.42 -3.09 -9.51
C HIS A 151 -0.65 -2.28 -10.24
N ILE A 152 -0.40 -1.98 -11.54
CA ILE A 152 -1.31 -1.22 -12.40
C ILE A 152 -2.28 -2.20 -13.03
N ILE A 153 -3.56 -2.09 -12.72
CA ILE A 153 -4.62 -2.94 -13.28
C ILE A 153 -5.01 -2.40 -14.65
N ARG A 154 -4.90 -3.23 -15.68
CA ARG A 154 -5.00 -2.78 -17.09
C ARG A 154 -6.32 -3.06 -17.76
N ASN A 155 -7.12 -4.00 -17.22
CA ASN A 155 -8.39 -4.40 -17.81
C ASN A 155 -9.35 -4.95 -16.77
N GLU A 156 -10.63 -5.09 -17.14
CA GLU A 156 -11.69 -5.54 -16.25
C GLU A 156 -11.51 -7.00 -15.77
N ASN A 157 -10.96 -7.88 -16.60
CA ASN A 157 -10.70 -9.26 -16.20
C ASN A 157 -9.66 -9.35 -15.09
N GLU A 158 -8.62 -8.52 -15.18
CA GLU A 158 -7.59 -8.41 -14.16
C GLU A 158 -8.15 -7.79 -12.88
N LEU A 159 -8.95 -6.72 -12.99
CA LEU A 159 -9.65 -6.09 -11.88
C LEU A 159 -10.53 -7.10 -11.13
N PHE A 160 -11.33 -7.88 -11.86
CA PHE A 160 -12.16 -8.92 -11.28
C PHE A 160 -11.33 -9.97 -10.52
N ARG A 161 -10.25 -10.47 -11.11
CA ARG A 161 -9.37 -11.47 -10.46
C ARG A 161 -8.74 -10.92 -9.18
N ILE A 162 -8.28 -9.67 -9.19
CA ILE A 162 -7.68 -9.03 -8.02
C ILE A 162 -8.72 -8.80 -6.92
N ARG A 163 -9.95 -8.39 -7.26
CA ARG A 163 -11.06 -8.31 -6.30
C ARG A 163 -11.32 -9.65 -5.63
N GLN A 164 -11.42 -10.72 -6.41
CA GLN A 164 -11.60 -12.08 -5.88
C GLN A 164 -10.44 -12.53 -5.00
N TYR A 165 -9.21 -12.20 -5.38
CA TYR A 165 -8.03 -12.45 -4.54
C TYR A 165 -8.13 -11.73 -3.19
N ILE A 166 -8.49 -10.45 -3.17
CA ILE A 166 -8.66 -9.67 -1.93
C ILE A 166 -9.74 -10.26 -1.04
N ILE A 167 -10.91 -10.57 -1.60
CA ILE A 167 -12.06 -11.13 -0.87
C ILE A 167 -11.72 -12.50 -0.26
N ASN A 168 -11.03 -13.36 -1.01
CA ASN A 168 -10.70 -14.71 -0.59
C ASN A 168 -9.41 -14.81 0.25
N ASN A 169 -8.69 -13.71 0.43
CA ASN A 169 -7.38 -13.72 1.13
C ASN A 169 -7.47 -14.28 2.56
N PRO A 170 -8.48 -13.92 3.40
CA PRO A 170 -8.60 -14.49 4.74
C PRO A 170 -8.78 -16.01 4.77
N VAL A 171 -9.56 -16.57 3.85
CA VAL A 171 -9.77 -18.02 3.75
C VAL A 171 -8.48 -18.74 3.33
N ASN A 172 -7.70 -18.09 2.46
CA ASN A 172 -6.45 -18.65 1.92
C ASN A 172 -5.21 -18.34 2.79
N TRP A 173 -5.39 -17.72 3.96
CA TRP A 173 -4.30 -17.27 4.83
C TRP A 173 -3.28 -18.37 5.18
N GLN A 174 -3.73 -19.59 5.40
CA GLN A 174 -2.87 -20.72 5.74
C GLN A 174 -1.81 -21.01 4.67
N THR A 175 -2.16 -20.78 3.40
CA THR A 175 -1.31 -21.00 2.24
C THR A 175 -0.66 -19.73 1.71
N ASP A 176 -0.99 -18.56 2.29
CA ASP A 176 -0.47 -17.27 1.86
C ASP A 176 1.06 -17.20 2.04
N LYS A 177 1.75 -16.83 0.97
CA LYS A 177 3.21 -16.61 0.97
C LYS A 177 3.64 -15.59 2.05
N MET A 178 2.76 -14.66 2.42
CA MET A 178 3.02 -13.62 3.42
C MET A 178 2.79 -14.09 4.86
N ASN A 179 2.13 -15.23 5.10
CA ASN A 179 1.91 -15.82 6.42
C ASN A 179 3.21 -16.36 7.06
N ARG A 180 4.30 -16.45 6.32
CA ARG A 180 5.54 -17.05 6.83
C ARG A 180 6.17 -16.17 7.91
N GLN A 181 6.18 -16.68 9.16
CA GLN A 181 6.85 -16.07 10.32
C GLN A 181 8.38 -16.25 10.31
N ASP A 182 8.94 -16.88 9.30
CA ASP A 182 10.34 -17.28 9.27
C ASP A 182 11.27 -16.07 9.03
N LYS A 183 11.89 -15.61 10.12
CA LYS A 183 12.81 -14.45 10.13
C LYS A 183 13.99 -14.60 9.16
N ASN A 184 14.37 -15.81 8.80
CA ASN A 184 15.49 -16.11 7.89
C ASN A 184 15.10 -15.99 6.41
N LYS A 185 13.82 -16.12 6.05
CA LYS A 185 13.31 -16.01 4.67
C LYS A 185 12.91 -14.60 4.21
N ILE A 186 12.92 -13.61 5.10
CA ILE A 186 12.56 -12.22 4.78
C ILE A 186 13.47 -11.61 3.68
N ARG A 187 14.68 -12.15 3.49
CA ARG A 187 15.61 -11.72 2.43
C ARG A 187 15.25 -12.23 1.03
N GLU A 188 14.59 -13.37 0.92
CA GLU A 188 14.28 -14.00 -0.38
C GLU A 188 12.98 -13.50 -1.00
N ILE A 189 11.97 -13.17 -0.18
CA ILE A 189 10.63 -12.77 -0.65
C ILE A 189 10.63 -11.40 -1.36
N SER A 190 11.61 -10.53 -1.13
CA SER A 190 11.74 -9.28 -1.88
C SER A 190 12.12 -9.46 -3.36
N ALA A 191 12.50 -10.67 -3.77
CA ALA A 191 12.79 -11.04 -5.15
C ALA A 191 11.59 -11.72 -5.85
N ASP A 192 10.60 -12.19 -5.08
CA ASP A 192 9.55 -13.12 -5.53
C ASP A 192 8.19 -12.46 -5.81
N TYR A 193 8.13 -11.13 -5.83
CA TYR A 193 6.92 -10.39 -6.24
C TYR A 193 6.61 -10.49 -7.75
N GLY A 194 7.40 -11.27 -8.52
CA GLY A 194 7.19 -11.51 -9.94
C GLY A 194 6.10 -12.54 -10.27
N GLU A 195 5.66 -13.34 -9.29
CA GLU A 195 4.70 -14.43 -9.49
C GLU A 195 3.47 -14.30 -8.59
N GLU A 196 2.79 -13.18 -8.66
CA GLU A 196 1.47 -13.06 -8.04
C GLU A 196 0.43 -13.80 -8.89
N PRO A 197 -0.58 -14.49 -8.28
CA PRO A 197 -1.50 -15.38 -9.00
C PRO A 197 -2.27 -14.77 -10.16
N TRP A 198 -2.32 -13.44 -10.24
CA TRP A 198 -2.98 -12.70 -11.32
C TRP A 198 -2.05 -12.29 -12.47
N MET A 199 -0.75 -12.60 -12.39
CA MET A 199 0.22 -12.31 -13.46
C MET A 199 0.31 -13.40 -14.53
N ILE A 200 -0.49 -14.49 -14.41
CA ILE A 200 -0.58 -15.60 -15.38
C ILE A 200 -1.76 -15.39 -16.31
#